data_a69c54ec697a9db5e2e45e94e126e04f
#
_entry.id   a69c54ec697a9db5e2e45e94e126e04f
#
_cell.length_a   1.000
_cell.length_b   1.000
_cell.length_c   1.000
_cell.angle_alpha   90.00
_cell.angle_beta   90.00
_cell.angle_gamma   90.00
#
_symmetry.space_group_name_H-M   'P 1'
#
loop_
_entity.id
_entity.type
_entity.pdbx_description
1 polymer ?
#
loop_
_entity_poly.entity_id
_entity_poly.type
_entity_poly.pdbx_seq_one_letter_code
_entity_poly.pdbx_strand_id
1 'polypeptide(L)'
;MGLGITLAAIVVLIIIVVACTAYVVPQQQAYIIERFGKFHAVRFAGIHCKLPLIDRIAMKTNMRVSQLNVKIETKTLDNVFVEIVASTQYRVNAENVAKAYYELRDPQGQLRSYMEDALRSAIPTLTLDDAFARKDDVAADVQQTVGNEMARFGFTVVKTLITSIDPSPQVKTAMDSINAAQREKEATRQRAEAMRIQIETQAAAEAEKVRLQGEGQANYRREIANGIVDQIKSLQEVGMDITAVNNVVLFNQYLDVLRALSESNNAKTVVLPASTPGGYSEVFDQMTKAMVASQES
;
A
#
# COMPACT_ATOMS: atom_id res chain seq x y z
N MET A 1 -56.61 -73.78 10.03
CA MET A 1 -56.54 -72.46 9.41
C MET A 1 -56.28 -71.34 10.44
N GLY A 2 -56.79 -71.37 11.63
CA GLY A 2 -56.58 -70.32 12.65
C GLY A 2 -55.13 -70.12 13.10
N LEU A 3 -54.36 -71.20 13.30
CA LEU A 3 -52.96 -71.13 13.76
C LEU A 3 -52.02 -70.43 12.76
N GLY A 4 -52.25 -70.61 11.46
CA GLY A 4 -51.47 -69.95 10.42
C GLY A 4 -51.74 -68.43 10.33
N ILE A 5 -52.99 -68.02 10.53
CA ILE A 5 -53.42 -66.59 10.52
C ILE A 5 -52.84 -65.87 11.75
N THR A 6 -52.86 -66.53 12.94
CA THR A 6 -52.28 -65.90 14.14
C THR A 6 -50.76 -65.77 14.04
N LEU A 7 -50.07 -66.72 13.44
CA LEU A 7 -48.62 -66.67 13.25
C LEU A 7 -48.23 -65.55 12.22
N ALA A 8 -48.99 -65.43 11.14
CA ALA A 8 -48.82 -64.36 10.19
C ALA A 8 -49.06 -62.95 10.81
N ALA A 9 -50.09 -62.81 11.64
CA ALA A 9 -50.39 -61.61 12.37
C ALA A 9 -49.24 -61.18 13.34
N ILE A 10 -48.67 -62.19 14.07
CA ILE A 10 -47.52 -61.93 14.94
C ILE A 10 -46.28 -61.53 14.17
N VAL A 11 -46.00 -62.14 13.01
CA VAL A 11 -44.87 -61.76 12.16
C VAL A 11 -45.04 -60.34 11.64
N VAL A 12 -46.22 -59.98 11.15
CA VAL A 12 -46.54 -58.63 10.70
C VAL A 12 -46.40 -57.63 11.86
N LEU A 13 -46.88 -57.95 13.05
CA LEU A 13 -46.72 -57.10 14.22
C LEU A 13 -45.24 -56.88 14.57
N ILE A 14 -44.39 -57.90 14.51
CA ILE A 14 -42.97 -57.86 14.76
C ILE A 14 -42.30 -56.97 13.70
N ILE A 15 -42.64 -57.12 12.43
CA ILE A 15 -42.12 -56.26 11.34
C ILE A 15 -42.48 -54.80 11.56
N ILE A 16 -43.71 -54.47 11.91
CA ILE A 16 -44.18 -53.14 12.24
C ILE A 16 -43.39 -52.55 13.43
N VAL A 17 -43.23 -53.33 14.49
CA VAL A 17 -42.45 -52.88 15.67
C VAL A 17 -41.00 -52.61 15.29
N VAL A 18 -40.35 -53.48 14.51
CA VAL A 18 -38.98 -53.27 14.02
C VAL A 18 -38.89 -52.05 13.12
N ALA A 19 -39.81 -51.86 12.19
CA ALA A 19 -39.85 -50.70 11.31
C ALA A 19 -40.05 -49.38 12.07
N CYS A 20 -40.87 -49.36 13.13
CA CYS A 20 -41.07 -48.20 14.01
C CYS A 20 -39.89 -47.95 14.97
N THR A 21 -39.01 -48.90 15.14
CA THR A 21 -37.86 -48.83 16.08
C THR A 21 -36.62 -48.27 15.44
N ALA A 22 -36.39 -48.57 14.13
CA ALA A 22 -35.22 -48.15 13.41
C ALA A 22 -35.37 -46.71 12.92
N TYR A 23 -34.33 -45.91 13.09
CA TYR A 23 -34.24 -44.54 12.51
C TYR A 23 -32.80 -44.25 12.08
N VAL A 24 -32.67 -43.35 11.12
CA VAL A 24 -31.37 -42.93 10.57
C VAL A 24 -31.08 -41.50 11.02
N VAL A 25 -29.88 -41.30 11.55
CA VAL A 25 -29.34 -39.95 11.87
C VAL A 25 -28.47 -39.51 10.70
N PRO A 26 -28.76 -38.40 10.04
CA PRO A 26 -27.94 -37.87 8.97
C PRO A 26 -26.55 -37.43 9.44
N GLN A 27 -25.60 -37.36 8.50
CA GLN A 27 -24.25 -36.83 8.77
C GLN A 27 -24.32 -35.37 9.31
N GLN A 28 -23.45 -35.07 10.28
CA GLN A 28 -23.39 -33.76 10.93
C GLN A 28 -24.67 -33.36 11.69
N GLN A 29 -25.41 -34.36 12.19
CA GLN A 29 -26.52 -34.18 13.13
C GLN A 29 -26.30 -35.05 14.35
N ALA A 30 -26.82 -34.61 15.49
CA ALA A 30 -26.92 -35.40 16.70
C ALA A 30 -28.36 -35.36 17.23
N TYR A 31 -28.90 -36.52 17.55
CA TYR A 31 -30.23 -36.64 18.10
C TYR A 31 -30.14 -36.93 19.60
N ILE A 32 -30.85 -36.11 20.38
CA ILE A 32 -30.97 -36.29 21.83
C ILE A 32 -32.18 -37.16 22.10
N ILE A 33 -31.96 -38.27 22.80
CA ILE A 33 -33.00 -39.23 23.15
C ILE A 33 -33.32 -39.10 24.62
N GLU A 34 -34.59 -38.90 24.90
CA GLU A 34 -35.17 -38.95 26.25
C GLU A 34 -35.95 -40.22 26.44
N ARG A 35 -35.83 -40.76 27.63
CA ARG A 35 -36.59 -41.91 28.09
C ARG A 35 -37.41 -41.49 29.32
N PHE A 36 -38.74 -41.55 29.23
CA PHE A 36 -39.65 -41.02 30.27
C PHE A 36 -39.32 -39.61 30.73
N GLY A 37 -38.92 -38.71 29.78
CA GLY A 37 -38.59 -37.32 30.08
C GLY A 37 -37.21 -37.09 30.71
N LYS A 38 -36.39 -38.14 30.85
CA LYS A 38 -35.00 -38.03 31.32
C LYS A 38 -34.04 -38.24 30.16
N PHE A 39 -32.93 -37.49 30.15
CA PHE A 39 -31.83 -37.72 29.22
C PHE A 39 -31.38 -39.19 29.26
N HIS A 40 -31.31 -39.84 28.11
CA HIS A 40 -30.86 -41.21 27.98
C HIS A 40 -29.55 -41.30 27.19
N ALA A 41 -29.51 -40.73 26.00
CA ALA A 41 -28.33 -40.85 25.15
C ALA A 41 -28.34 -39.78 24.02
N VAL A 42 -27.15 -39.47 23.50
CA VAL A 42 -26.95 -38.73 22.23
C VAL A 42 -26.60 -39.77 21.17
N ARG A 43 -27.24 -39.65 20.00
CA ARG A 43 -26.98 -40.50 18.84
C ARG A 43 -26.45 -39.68 17.69
N PHE A 44 -25.29 -40.10 17.19
CA PHE A 44 -24.63 -39.46 16.03
C PHE A 44 -25.02 -40.18 14.73
N ALA A 45 -24.46 -39.70 13.61
CA ALA A 45 -24.74 -40.25 12.27
C ALA A 45 -24.68 -41.77 12.22
N GLY A 46 -25.68 -42.37 11.59
CA GLY A 46 -25.81 -43.82 11.44
C GLY A 46 -27.22 -44.31 11.66
N ILE A 47 -27.38 -45.65 11.66
CA ILE A 47 -28.64 -46.35 11.91
C ILE A 47 -28.71 -46.67 13.41
N HIS A 48 -29.79 -46.25 14.03
CA HIS A 48 -30.04 -46.49 15.46
C HIS A 48 -31.44 -47.04 15.70
N CYS A 49 -31.62 -47.70 16.81
CA CYS A 49 -32.89 -48.19 17.25
C CYS A 49 -33.36 -47.43 18.50
N LYS A 50 -34.66 -47.14 18.57
CA LYS A 50 -35.32 -46.55 19.73
C LYS A 50 -36.48 -47.46 20.15
N LEU A 51 -36.81 -47.47 21.43
CA LEU A 51 -37.99 -48.18 21.92
C LEU A 51 -39.23 -47.32 21.59
N PRO A 52 -40.14 -47.81 20.72
CA PRO A 52 -41.38 -47.09 20.44
C PRO A 52 -42.18 -46.96 21.74
N LEU A 53 -42.84 -45.81 21.96
CA LEU A 53 -43.63 -45.46 23.16
C LEU A 53 -42.80 -44.97 24.36
N ILE A 54 -41.56 -45.44 24.55
CA ILE A 54 -40.72 -45.11 25.72
C ILE A 54 -39.68 -44.04 25.39
N ASP A 55 -39.02 -44.18 24.23
CA ASP A 55 -37.96 -43.27 23.78
C ASP A 55 -38.51 -42.18 22.86
N ARG A 56 -38.23 -40.92 23.22
CA ARG A 56 -38.60 -39.75 22.43
C ARG A 56 -37.34 -39.06 21.92
N ILE A 57 -37.35 -38.62 20.66
CA ILE A 57 -36.35 -37.70 20.15
C ILE A 57 -36.71 -36.31 20.65
N ALA A 58 -35.94 -35.79 21.59
CA ALA A 58 -36.17 -34.47 22.20
C ALA A 58 -35.74 -33.35 21.25
N MET A 59 -34.56 -33.50 20.64
CA MET A 59 -34.00 -32.51 19.73
C MET A 59 -33.14 -33.15 18.65
N LYS A 60 -33.17 -32.52 17.47
CA LYS A 60 -32.25 -32.81 16.36
C LYS A 60 -31.27 -31.61 16.26
N THR A 61 -30.06 -31.80 16.75
CA THR A 61 -29.06 -30.75 16.81
C THR A 61 -28.18 -30.76 15.57
N ASN A 62 -28.02 -29.63 14.91
CA ASN A 62 -27.07 -29.46 13.81
C ASN A 62 -25.67 -29.24 14.37
N MET A 63 -24.70 -30.01 13.91
CA MET A 63 -23.30 -29.94 14.34
C MET A 63 -22.40 -29.22 13.35
N ARG A 64 -22.96 -28.74 12.25
CA ARG A 64 -22.23 -27.89 11.28
C ARG A 64 -21.85 -26.59 11.93
N VAL A 65 -20.79 -25.97 11.38
CA VAL A 65 -20.40 -24.60 11.76
C VAL A 65 -21.52 -23.64 11.34
N SER A 66 -22.01 -22.88 12.30
CA SER A 66 -22.97 -21.80 12.11
C SER A 66 -22.28 -20.48 12.32
N GLN A 67 -22.77 -19.42 11.66
CA GLN A 67 -22.25 -18.08 11.77
C GLN A 67 -23.30 -17.15 12.40
N LEU A 68 -22.83 -16.29 13.29
CA LEU A 68 -23.60 -15.23 13.88
C LEU A 68 -22.90 -13.90 13.62
N ASN A 69 -23.63 -12.94 13.05
CA ASN A 69 -23.16 -11.57 12.89
C ASN A 69 -23.76 -10.71 14.01
N VAL A 70 -22.89 -9.94 14.66
CA VAL A 70 -23.26 -9.04 15.74
C VAL A 70 -22.86 -7.65 15.34
N LYS A 71 -23.77 -6.70 15.50
CA LYS A 71 -23.58 -5.29 15.24
C LYS A 71 -23.69 -4.54 16.57
N ILE A 72 -22.68 -3.77 16.92
CA ILE A 72 -22.61 -3.03 18.17
C ILE A 72 -22.13 -1.61 17.91
N GLU A 73 -22.73 -0.67 18.63
CA GLU A 73 -22.22 0.69 18.74
C GLU A 73 -21.46 0.83 20.04
N THR A 74 -20.25 1.38 19.97
CA THR A 74 -19.39 1.64 21.12
C THR A 74 -18.57 2.90 20.88
N LYS A 75 -17.78 3.30 21.88
CA LYS A 75 -16.96 4.49 21.84
C LYS A 75 -15.50 4.09 22.05
N THR A 76 -14.62 4.65 21.24
CA THR A 76 -13.17 4.47 21.35
C THR A 76 -12.56 5.36 22.45
N LEU A 77 -11.29 5.15 22.78
CA LEU A 77 -10.54 5.93 23.75
C LEU A 77 -10.53 7.44 23.44
N ASP A 78 -10.44 7.78 22.17
CA ASP A 78 -10.46 9.14 21.60
C ASP A 78 -11.86 9.74 21.46
N ASN A 79 -12.85 9.14 22.13
CA ASN A 79 -14.25 9.59 22.18
C ASN A 79 -15.01 9.55 20.86
N VAL A 80 -14.56 8.74 19.90
CA VAL A 80 -15.26 8.55 18.65
C VAL A 80 -16.28 7.42 18.75
N PHE A 81 -17.54 7.68 18.38
CA PHE A 81 -18.54 6.63 18.26
C PHE A 81 -18.31 5.83 16.99
N VAL A 82 -18.26 4.51 17.16
CA VAL A 82 -18.03 3.56 16.08
C VAL A 82 -19.09 2.46 16.09
N GLU A 83 -19.51 2.09 14.91
CA GLU A 83 -20.33 0.91 14.68
C GLU A 83 -19.39 -0.24 14.24
N ILE A 84 -19.43 -1.34 14.98
CA ILE A 84 -18.60 -2.50 14.73
C ILE A 84 -19.47 -3.67 14.34
N VAL A 85 -19.13 -4.31 13.23
CA VAL A 85 -19.73 -5.58 12.81
C VAL A 85 -18.72 -6.69 13.02
N ALA A 86 -19.04 -7.61 13.93
CA ALA A 86 -18.24 -8.80 14.20
C ALA A 86 -19.01 -10.04 13.76
N SER A 87 -18.28 -11.01 13.21
CA SER A 87 -18.81 -12.28 12.75
C SER A 87 -18.14 -13.42 13.50
N THR A 88 -18.93 -14.25 14.17
CA THR A 88 -18.43 -15.39 14.93
C THR A 88 -18.96 -16.69 14.37
N GLN A 89 -18.05 -17.60 14.10
CA GLN A 89 -18.35 -18.97 13.70
C GLN A 89 -18.30 -19.88 14.92
N TYR A 90 -19.34 -20.65 15.12
CA TYR A 90 -19.47 -21.55 16.25
C TYR A 90 -20.10 -22.87 15.82
N ARG A 91 -19.88 -23.89 16.61
CA ARG A 91 -20.50 -25.23 16.47
C ARG A 91 -20.77 -25.84 17.81
N VAL A 92 -21.66 -26.81 17.82
CA VAL A 92 -21.89 -27.68 19.03
C VAL A 92 -20.73 -28.65 19.16
N ASN A 93 -20.18 -28.79 20.37
CA ASN A 93 -19.15 -29.77 20.65
C ASN A 93 -19.79 -31.19 20.75
N ALA A 94 -19.23 -32.16 20.03
CA ALA A 94 -19.73 -33.53 20.00
C ALA A 94 -19.80 -34.18 21.38
N GLU A 95 -18.86 -33.86 22.27
CA GLU A 95 -18.82 -34.45 23.62
C GLU A 95 -19.89 -33.86 24.54
N ASN A 96 -20.37 -32.65 24.29
CA ASN A 96 -21.22 -31.89 25.18
C ASN A 96 -22.59 -31.51 24.57
N VAL A 97 -23.07 -32.27 23.58
CA VAL A 97 -24.36 -32.02 22.91
C VAL A 97 -25.53 -31.94 23.89
N ALA A 98 -25.51 -32.77 24.92
CA ALA A 98 -26.56 -32.77 25.95
C ALA A 98 -26.57 -31.46 26.74
N LYS A 99 -25.39 -30.96 27.15
CA LYS A 99 -25.28 -29.65 27.83
C LYS A 99 -25.79 -28.52 26.95
N ALA A 100 -25.41 -28.49 25.67
CA ALA A 100 -25.82 -27.50 24.72
C ALA A 100 -27.36 -27.42 24.58
N TYR A 101 -28.06 -28.48 24.80
CA TYR A 101 -29.52 -28.54 24.74
C TYR A 101 -30.21 -28.20 26.07
N TYR A 102 -29.74 -28.78 27.15
CA TYR A 102 -30.44 -28.67 28.45
C TYR A 102 -30.07 -27.44 29.26
N GLU A 103 -28.83 -26.93 29.12
CA GLU A 103 -28.35 -25.80 29.91
C GLU A 103 -28.57 -24.44 29.23
N LEU A 104 -28.72 -24.42 27.91
CA LEU A 104 -28.84 -23.14 27.16
C LEU A 104 -30.05 -23.17 26.23
N ARG A 105 -31.02 -22.29 26.52
CA ARG A 105 -32.25 -22.19 25.76
C ARG A 105 -32.09 -21.47 24.43
N ASP A 106 -31.32 -20.36 24.42
CA ASP A 106 -31.07 -19.55 23.25
C ASP A 106 -29.55 -19.34 23.08
N PRO A 107 -28.87 -20.23 22.35
CA PRO A 107 -27.44 -20.13 22.13
C PRO A 107 -27.04 -18.90 21.34
N GLN A 108 -27.86 -18.45 20.40
CA GLN A 108 -27.54 -17.31 19.55
C GLN A 108 -27.66 -15.99 20.32
N GLY A 109 -28.72 -15.83 21.10
CA GLY A 109 -28.90 -14.68 21.98
C GLY A 109 -27.78 -14.57 23.01
N GLN A 110 -27.41 -15.70 23.64
CA GLN A 110 -26.33 -15.71 24.63
C GLN A 110 -24.97 -15.39 24.02
N LEU A 111 -24.65 -16.02 22.87
CA LEU A 111 -23.42 -15.75 22.12
C LEU A 111 -23.33 -14.26 21.73
N ARG A 112 -24.45 -13.71 21.26
CA ARG A 112 -24.53 -12.28 20.94
C ARG A 112 -24.21 -11.40 22.13
N SER A 113 -24.84 -11.67 23.27
CA SER A 113 -24.62 -10.90 24.50
C SER A 113 -23.18 -10.95 24.98
N TYR A 114 -22.55 -12.13 24.95
CA TYR A 114 -21.13 -12.28 25.30
C TYR A 114 -20.20 -11.53 24.32
N MET A 115 -20.52 -11.57 23.03
CA MET A 115 -19.76 -10.82 22.03
C MET A 115 -19.90 -9.31 22.21
N GLU A 116 -21.11 -8.83 22.47
CA GLU A 116 -21.37 -7.41 22.73
C GLU A 116 -20.61 -6.94 23.98
N ASP A 117 -20.60 -7.73 25.03
CA ASP A 117 -19.88 -7.41 26.29
C ASP A 117 -18.36 -7.38 26.07
N ALA A 118 -17.82 -8.41 25.42
CA ALA A 118 -16.38 -8.49 25.13
C ALA A 118 -15.90 -7.34 24.24
N LEU A 119 -16.65 -7.01 23.18
CA LEU A 119 -16.32 -5.89 22.31
C LEU A 119 -16.46 -4.54 23.01
N ARG A 120 -17.52 -4.36 23.83
CA ARG A 120 -17.74 -3.14 24.63
C ARG A 120 -16.65 -2.94 25.69
N SER A 121 -16.02 -4.01 26.14
CA SER A 121 -14.89 -3.94 27.07
C SER A 121 -13.56 -3.68 26.38
N ALA A 122 -13.32 -4.22 25.19
CA ALA A 122 -12.05 -4.12 24.48
C ALA A 122 -11.87 -2.78 23.75
N ILE A 123 -12.88 -2.33 23.02
CA ILE A 123 -12.77 -1.16 22.13
C ILE A 123 -12.48 0.16 22.83
N PRO A 124 -13.08 0.48 24.00
CA PRO A 124 -12.80 1.75 24.70
C PRO A 124 -11.35 1.90 25.20
N THR A 125 -10.58 0.85 25.21
CA THR A 125 -9.16 0.87 25.56
C THR A 125 -8.24 1.28 24.41
N LEU A 126 -8.77 1.36 23.18
CA LEU A 126 -8.05 1.61 21.94
C LEU A 126 -8.48 2.94 21.30
N THR A 127 -7.54 3.61 20.66
CA THR A 127 -7.86 4.72 19.74
C THR A 127 -8.51 4.17 18.49
N LEU A 128 -9.13 5.04 17.69
CA LEU A 128 -9.74 4.62 16.43
C LEU A 128 -8.70 3.99 15.49
N ASP A 129 -7.53 4.61 15.38
CA ASP A 129 -6.44 4.12 14.54
C ASP A 129 -5.89 2.77 15.04
N ASP A 130 -5.75 2.59 16.36
CA ASP A 130 -5.34 1.31 16.96
C ASP A 130 -6.40 0.23 16.75
N ALA A 131 -7.68 0.58 16.84
CA ALA A 131 -8.77 -0.37 16.61
C ALA A 131 -8.76 -0.91 15.16
N PHE A 132 -8.41 -0.07 14.18
CA PHE A 132 -8.20 -0.51 12.80
C PHE A 132 -6.93 -1.35 12.62
N ALA A 133 -5.81 -0.90 13.21
CA ALA A 133 -4.52 -1.56 13.05
C ALA A 133 -4.48 -2.93 13.74
N ARG A 134 -5.13 -3.05 14.91
CA ARG A 134 -5.11 -4.24 15.78
C ARG A 134 -6.44 -5.00 15.81
N LYS A 135 -7.27 -4.86 14.80
CA LYS A 135 -8.58 -5.52 14.72
C LYS A 135 -8.50 -7.04 14.89
N ASP A 136 -7.42 -7.64 14.37
CA ASP A 136 -7.22 -9.10 14.45
C ASP A 136 -6.84 -9.54 15.87
N ASP A 137 -6.08 -8.73 16.62
CA ASP A 137 -5.76 -8.97 18.03
C ASP A 137 -7.03 -8.90 18.87
N VAL A 138 -7.85 -7.87 18.67
CA VAL A 138 -9.15 -7.70 19.35
C VAL A 138 -10.07 -8.88 19.04
N ALA A 139 -10.11 -9.32 17.79
CA ALA A 139 -10.91 -10.48 17.40
C ALA A 139 -10.44 -11.76 18.10
N ALA A 140 -9.12 -11.94 18.30
CA ALA A 140 -8.56 -13.08 19.03
C ALA A 140 -8.91 -13.03 20.53
N ASP A 141 -8.80 -11.88 21.16
CA ASP A 141 -9.15 -11.68 22.58
C ASP A 141 -10.64 -11.95 22.82
N VAL A 142 -11.50 -11.41 21.95
CA VAL A 142 -12.95 -11.67 21.98
C VAL A 142 -13.24 -13.16 21.77
N GLN A 143 -12.58 -13.79 20.81
CA GLN A 143 -12.72 -15.23 20.56
C GLN A 143 -12.35 -16.04 21.78
N GLN A 144 -11.27 -15.71 22.47
CA GLN A 144 -10.82 -16.42 23.68
C GLN A 144 -11.82 -16.24 24.82
N THR A 145 -12.25 -15.02 25.08
CA THR A 145 -13.20 -14.69 26.15
C THR A 145 -14.54 -15.37 25.93
N VAL A 146 -15.13 -15.16 24.76
CA VAL A 146 -16.44 -15.72 24.39
C VAL A 146 -16.35 -17.25 24.26
N GLY A 147 -15.22 -17.76 23.73
CA GLY A 147 -14.97 -19.19 23.60
C GLY A 147 -14.99 -19.91 24.95
N ASN A 148 -14.34 -19.32 25.95
CA ASN A 148 -14.31 -19.90 27.32
C ASN A 148 -15.69 -19.93 27.94
N GLU A 149 -16.50 -18.91 27.80
CA GLU A 149 -17.87 -18.85 28.33
C GLU A 149 -18.80 -19.84 27.61
N MET A 150 -18.75 -19.87 26.27
CA MET A 150 -19.60 -20.76 25.48
C MET A 150 -19.20 -22.22 25.59
N ALA A 151 -17.93 -22.53 25.91
CA ALA A 151 -17.47 -23.89 26.14
C ALA A 151 -18.15 -24.54 27.34
N ARG A 152 -18.50 -23.79 28.37
CA ARG A 152 -19.25 -24.23 29.53
C ARG A 152 -20.59 -24.85 29.16
N PHE A 153 -21.23 -24.28 28.13
CA PHE A 153 -22.51 -24.74 27.60
C PHE A 153 -22.37 -25.73 26.43
N GLY A 154 -21.18 -26.24 26.15
CA GLY A 154 -20.98 -27.25 25.12
C GLY A 154 -20.90 -26.69 23.70
N PHE A 155 -20.62 -25.40 23.52
CA PHE A 155 -20.35 -24.78 22.23
C PHE A 155 -18.87 -24.51 22.05
N THR A 156 -18.38 -24.66 20.83
CA THR A 156 -17.01 -24.29 20.47
C THR A 156 -17.05 -23.10 19.49
N VAL A 157 -16.44 -22.03 19.86
CA VAL A 157 -16.17 -20.88 18.96
C VAL A 157 -14.99 -21.25 18.08
N VAL A 158 -15.21 -21.29 16.76
CA VAL A 158 -14.20 -21.70 15.79
C VAL A 158 -13.33 -20.50 15.41
N LYS A 159 -13.98 -19.39 15.05
CA LYS A 159 -13.29 -18.15 14.67
C LYS A 159 -14.20 -16.95 14.87
N THR A 160 -13.59 -15.85 15.35
CA THR A 160 -14.23 -14.55 15.42
C THR A 160 -13.47 -13.59 14.51
N LEU A 161 -14.18 -12.74 13.79
CA LEU A 161 -13.66 -11.77 12.85
C LEU A 161 -14.37 -10.44 13.05
N ILE A 162 -13.63 -9.35 13.07
CA ILE A 162 -14.20 -8.01 12.95
C ILE A 162 -14.27 -7.67 11.46
N THR A 163 -15.50 -7.54 10.95
CA THR A 163 -15.76 -7.35 9.52
C THR A 163 -15.65 -5.88 9.13
N SER A 164 -16.22 -4.98 9.94
CA SER A 164 -16.12 -3.54 9.74
C SER A 164 -16.05 -2.80 11.07
N ILE A 165 -15.41 -1.63 11.02
CA ILE A 165 -15.39 -0.61 12.08
C ILE A 165 -15.73 0.69 11.38
N ASP A 166 -16.94 1.18 11.56
CA ASP A 166 -17.45 2.34 10.84
C ASP A 166 -17.66 3.50 11.83
N PRO A 167 -16.83 4.55 11.77
CA PRO A 167 -17.06 5.76 12.56
C PRO A 167 -18.26 6.53 12.03
N SER A 168 -18.78 7.43 12.84
CA SER A 168 -19.93 8.27 12.44
C SER A 168 -19.57 9.07 11.16
N PRO A 169 -20.55 9.35 10.29
CA PRO A 169 -20.30 10.04 9.01
C PRO A 169 -19.59 11.38 9.16
N GLN A 170 -19.86 12.10 10.25
CA GLN A 170 -19.20 13.38 10.54
C GLN A 170 -17.70 13.21 10.81
N VAL A 171 -17.34 12.19 11.60
CA VAL A 171 -15.94 11.86 11.91
C VAL A 171 -15.21 11.38 10.66
N LYS A 172 -15.85 10.55 9.86
CA LYS A 172 -15.28 10.08 8.59
C LYS A 172 -14.94 11.25 7.66
N THR A 173 -15.85 12.21 7.49
CA THR A 173 -15.62 13.41 6.68
C THR A 173 -14.47 14.26 7.24
N ALA A 174 -14.41 14.43 8.57
CA ALA A 174 -13.32 15.17 9.21
C ALA A 174 -11.96 14.48 9.02
N MET A 175 -11.90 13.15 9.20
CA MET A 175 -10.68 12.37 8.97
C MET A 175 -10.23 12.42 7.50
N ASP A 176 -11.17 12.32 6.56
CA ASP A 176 -10.87 12.44 5.12
C ASP A 176 -10.26 13.82 4.81
N SER A 177 -10.79 14.88 5.41
CA SER A 177 -10.25 16.25 5.25
C SER A 177 -8.84 16.40 5.85
N ILE A 178 -8.60 15.84 7.04
CA ILE A 178 -7.28 15.84 7.68
C ILE A 178 -6.28 15.05 6.84
N ASN A 179 -6.66 13.87 6.39
CA ASN A 179 -5.82 13.02 5.55
C ASN A 179 -5.50 13.68 4.20
N ALA A 180 -6.47 14.37 3.59
CA ALA A 180 -6.26 15.14 2.37
C ALA A 180 -5.25 16.28 2.59
N ALA A 181 -5.42 17.06 3.67
CA ALA A 181 -4.50 18.14 4.03
C ALA A 181 -3.08 17.63 4.34
N GLN A 182 -2.98 16.49 5.02
CA GLN A 182 -1.69 15.87 5.33
C GLN A 182 -0.96 15.38 4.06
N ARG A 183 -1.71 14.74 3.14
CA ARG A 183 -1.16 14.33 1.83
C ARG A 183 -0.72 15.52 0.98
N GLU A 184 -1.49 16.60 0.98
CA GLU A 184 -1.13 17.82 0.27
C GLU A 184 0.11 18.50 0.85
N LYS A 185 0.22 18.58 2.18
CA LYS A 185 1.42 19.06 2.86
C LYS A 185 2.66 18.23 2.49
N GLU A 186 2.54 16.91 2.51
CA GLU A 186 3.65 16.03 2.13
C GLU A 186 4.01 16.15 0.66
N ALA A 187 3.01 16.20 -0.24
CA ALA A 187 3.23 16.43 -1.66
C ALA A 187 3.92 17.77 -1.93
N THR A 188 3.53 18.84 -1.22
CA THR A 188 4.15 20.16 -1.34
C THR A 188 5.59 20.14 -0.87
N ARG A 189 5.87 19.46 0.25
CA ARG A 189 7.23 19.27 0.77
C ARG A 189 8.11 18.53 -0.24
N GLN A 190 7.61 17.43 -0.82
CA GLN A 190 8.34 16.66 -1.82
C GLN A 190 8.57 17.46 -3.10
N ARG A 191 7.59 18.26 -3.54
CA ARG A 191 7.76 19.17 -4.68
C ARG A 191 8.83 20.24 -4.42
N ALA A 192 8.82 20.85 -3.24
CA ALA A 192 9.83 21.83 -2.85
C ALA A 192 11.24 21.23 -2.79
N GLU A 193 11.37 20.03 -2.26
CA GLU A 193 12.64 19.30 -2.22
C GLU A 193 13.13 18.92 -3.62
N ALA A 194 12.23 18.41 -4.48
CA ALA A 194 12.57 18.13 -5.87
C ALA A 194 13.01 19.37 -6.63
N MET A 195 12.35 20.52 -6.40
CA MET A 195 12.73 21.81 -7.00
C MET A 195 14.08 22.30 -6.49
N ARG A 196 14.38 22.13 -5.20
CA ARG A 196 15.70 22.44 -4.62
C ARG A 196 16.80 21.62 -5.31
N ILE A 197 16.60 20.30 -5.40
CA ILE A 197 17.54 19.39 -6.06
C ILE A 197 17.72 19.75 -7.53
N GLN A 198 16.64 20.11 -8.21
CA GLN A 198 16.71 20.54 -9.61
C GLN A 198 17.55 21.80 -9.78
N ILE A 199 17.32 22.84 -8.95
CA ILE A 199 18.08 24.10 -8.98
C ILE A 199 19.56 23.84 -8.66
N GLU A 200 19.87 23.06 -7.63
CA GLU A 200 21.25 22.71 -7.26
C GLU A 200 21.95 21.96 -8.39
N THR A 201 21.29 20.99 -9.01
CA THR A 201 21.84 20.20 -10.11
C THR A 201 22.05 21.06 -11.35
N GLN A 202 21.10 21.95 -11.66
CA GLN A 202 21.22 22.87 -12.79
C GLN A 202 22.36 23.85 -12.58
N ALA A 203 22.48 24.46 -11.40
CA ALA A 203 23.56 25.37 -11.07
C ALA A 203 24.94 24.68 -11.13
N ALA A 204 25.03 23.45 -10.63
CA ALA A 204 26.26 22.66 -10.73
C ALA A 204 26.61 22.33 -12.19
N ALA A 205 25.62 21.98 -13.01
CA ALA A 205 25.84 21.71 -14.43
C ALA A 205 26.26 22.97 -15.22
N GLU A 206 25.68 24.13 -14.90
CA GLU A 206 26.06 25.41 -15.49
C GLU A 206 27.49 25.78 -15.06
N ALA A 207 27.86 25.64 -13.80
CA ALA A 207 29.19 25.91 -13.31
C ALA A 207 30.24 25.01 -14.01
N GLU A 208 29.93 23.73 -14.15
CA GLU A 208 30.81 22.79 -14.85
C GLU A 208 30.92 23.10 -16.34
N LYS A 209 29.84 23.49 -16.99
CA LYS A 209 29.84 23.98 -18.38
C LYS A 209 30.75 25.18 -18.57
N VAL A 210 30.65 26.18 -17.70
CA VAL A 210 31.50 27.38 -17.75
C VAL A 210 32.97 27.02 -17.51
N ARG A 211 33.25 26.12 -16.55
CA ARG A 211 34.61 25.62 -16.28
C ARG A 211 35.19 24.94 -17.52
N LEU A 212 34.46 24.00 -18.11
CA LEU A 212 34.90 23.27 -19.31
C LEU A 212 35.08 24.21 -20.54
N GLN A 213 34.20 25.18 -20.68
CA GLN A 213 34.33 26.22 -21.73
C GLN A 213 35.60 27.07 -21.50
N GLY A 214 35.87 27.47 -20.24
CA GLY A 214 37.09 28.18 -19.88
C GLY A 214 38.34 27.39 -20.15
N GLU A 215 38.38 26.10 -19.78
CA GLU A 215 39.48 25.20 -20.07
C GLU A 215 39.69 25.01 -21.59
N GLY A 216 38.58 24.78 -22.30
CA GLY A 216 38.60 24.66 -23.77
C GLY A 216 39.17 25.91 -24.43
N GLN A 217 38.78 27.09 -23.98
CA GLN A 217 39.29 28.36 -24.49
C GLN A 217 40.76 28.61 -24.14
N ALA A 218 41.16 28.23 -22.92
CA ALA A 218 42.56 28.31 -22.51
C ALA A 218 43.47 27.39 -23.34
N ASN A 219 43.00 26.13 -23.55
CA ASN A 219 43.72 25.18 -24.39
C ASN A 219 43.80 25.65 -25.85
N TYR A 220 42.69 26.12 -26.41
CA TYR A 220 42.66 26.71 -27.77
C TYR A 220 43.68 27.83 -27.91
N ARG A 221 43.70 28.79 -26.97
CA ARG A 221 44.68 29.88 -26.98
C ARG A 221 46.13 29.39 -26.87
N ARG A 222 46.38 28.33 -26.06
CA ARG A 222 47.68 27.72 -25.92
C ARG A 222 48.15 27.07 -27.22
N GLU A 223 47.24 26.35 -27.91
CA GLU A 223 47.53 25.75 -29.20
C GLU A 223 47.83 26.76 -30.29
N ILE A 224 47.07 27.88 -30.33
CA ILE A 224 47.36 28.99 -31.22
C ILE A 224 48.72 29.60 -30.93
N ALA A 225 49.06 29.85 -29.66
CA ALA A 225 50.35 30.40 -29.28
C ALA A 225 51.51 29.47 -29.68
N ASN A 226 51.34 28.14 -29.43
CA ASN A 226 52.32 27.13 -29.87
C ASN A 226 52.48 27.16 -31.41
N GLY A 227 51.37 27.19 -32.15
CA GLY A 227 51.41 27.26 -33.61
C GLY A 227 52.11 28.53 -34.14
N ILE A 228 51.93 29.66 -33.48
CA ILE A 228 52.63 30.91 -33.82
C ILE A 228 54.14 30.77 -33.54
N VAL A 229 54.52 30.18 -32.38
CA VAL A 229 55.95 29.98 -32.05
C VAL A 229 56.60 29.06 -33.06
N ASP A 230 55.92 27.96 -33.46
CA ASP A 230 56.48 27.04 -34.46
C ASP A 230 56.57 27.68 -35.86
N GLN A 231 55.61 28.52 -36.23
CA GLN A 231 55.63 29.29 -37.46
C GLN A 231 56.81 30.30 -37.46
N ILE A 232 57.06 31.00 -36.35
CA ILE A 232 58.18 31.92 -36.19
C ILE A 232 59.51 31.17 -36.34
N LYS A 233 59.64 29.98 -35.68
CA LYS A 233 60.85 29.17 -35.81
C LYS A 233 61.12 28.75 -37.26
N SER A 234 60.11 28.25 -37.96
CA SER A 234 60.23 27.83 -39.35
C SER A 234 60.62 28.99 -40.30
N LEU A 235 60.14 30.21 -40.06
CA LEU A 235 60.50 31.38 -40.84
C LEU A 235 61.90 31.89 -40.51
N GLN A 236 62.39 31.74 -39.27
CA GLN A 236 63.76 32.03 -38.88
C GLN A 236 64.78 31.07 -39.49
N GLU A 237 64.43 29.78 -39.63
CA GLU A 237 65.26 28.78 -40.30
C GLU A 237 65.51 29.06 -41.78
N VAL A 238 64.61 29.79 -42.44
CA VAL A 238 64.70 30.22 -43.84
C VAL A 238 65.54 31.54 -43.97
N GLY A 239 66.04 32.10 -42.85
CA GLY A 239 66.93 33.26 -42.84
C GLY A 239 66.20 34.60 -42.91
N MET A 240 64.93 34.70 -42.57
CA MET A 240 64.18 35.97 -42.51
C MET A 240 64.55 36.75 -41.24
N ASP A 241 64.68 38.07 -41.37
CA ASP A 241 64.88 38.96 -40.24
C ASP A 241 63.68 38.96 -39.29
N ILE A 242 63.95 39.08 -37.97
CA ILE A 242 62.92 39.01 -36.91
C ILE A 242 61.79 40.06 -37.15
N THR A 243 62.14 41.19 -37.68
CA THR A 243 61.15 42.28 -37.99
C THR A 243 60.24 41.91 -39.14
N ALA A 244 60.74 41.23 -40.17
CA ALA A 244 59.95 40.71 -41.29
C ALA A 244 59.02 39.55 -40.85
N VAL A 245 59.50 38.64 -39.96
CA VAL A 245 58.70 37.54 -39.40
C VAL A 245 57.54 38.08 -38.58
N ASN A 246 57.79 39.05 -37.69
CA ASN A 246 56.71 39.69 -36.91
C ASN A 246 55.62 40.32 -37.75
N ASN A 247 56.03 41.01 -38.85
CA ASN A 247 55.08 41.63 -39.77
C ASN A 247 54.18 40.58 -40.47
N VAL A 248 54.74 39.45 -40.87
CA VAL A 248 54.01 38.34 -41.50
C VAL A 248 53.00 37.72 -40.51
N VAL A 249 53.44 37.50 -39.28
CA VAL A 249 52.59 36.93 -38.23
C VAL A 249 51.42 37.88 -37.90
N LEU A 250 51.70 39.15 -37.72
CA LEU A 250 50.66 40.17 -37.47
C LEU A 250 49.68 40.30 -38.65
N PHE A 251 50.19 40.20 -39.87
CA PHE A 251 49.35 40.25 -41.06
C PHE A 251 48.44 39.02 -41.16
N ASN A 252 48.91 37.83 -40.88
CA ASN A 252 48.10 36.62 -40.82
C ASN A 252 47.02 36.73 -39.72
N GLN A 253 47.37 37.17 -38.49
CA GLN A 253 46.38 37.41 -37.44
C GLN A 253 45.31 38.40 -37.85
N TYR A 254 45.67 39.46 -38.57
CA TYR A 254 44.74 40.44 -39.11
C TYR A 254 43.78 39.79 -40.11
N LEU A 255 44.26 38.93 -41.02
CA LEU A 255 43.45 38.17 -41.96
C LEU A 255 42.50 37.22 -41.27
N ASP A 256 42.96 36.54 -40.19
CA ASP A 256 42.12 35.63 -39.41
C ASP A 256 40.97 36.39 -38.67
N VAL A 257 41.25 37.56 -38.13
CA VAL A 257 40.22 38.41 -37.54
C VAL A 257 39.20 38.88 -38.59
N LEU A 258 39.67 39.27 -39.80
CA LEU A 258 38.80 39.66 -40.90
C LEU A 258 37.90 38.47 -41.34
N ARG A 259 38.46 37.28 -41.40
CA ARG A 259 37.72 36.08 -41.73
C ARG A 259 36.66 35.73 -40.68
N ALA A 260 37.04 35.81 -39.39
CA ALA A 260 36.09 35.61 -38.29
C ALA A 260 34.95 36.64 -38.28
N LEU A 261 35.25 37.90 -38.62
CA LEU A 261 34.23 38.95 -38.80
C LEU A 261 33.30 38.69 -40.00
N SER A 262 33.84 38.16 -41.09
CA SER A 262 33.03 37.84 -42.30
C SER A 262 32.12 36.62 -42.08
N GLU A 263 32.52 35.68 -41.23
CA GLU A 263 31.76 34.48 -40.87
C GLU A 263 30.73 34.76 -39.75
N SER A 264 30.87 35.87 -39.02
CA SER A 264 29.91 36.24 -37.98
C SER A 264 28.62 36.83 -38.63
N ASN A 265 27.48 36.20 -38.31
CA ASN A 265 26.15 36.53 -38.86
C ASN A 265 25.59 37.91 -38.40
N ASN A 266 26.39 38.70 -37.64
CA ASN A 266 26.07 40.06 -37.22
C ASN A 266 26.75 41.04 -38.15
N ALA A 267 26.13 41.36 -39.28
CA ALA A 267 26.58 42.34 -40.25
C ALA A 267 26.58 43.77 -39.68
N LYS A 268 27.61 44.09 -38.89
CA LYS A 268 27.98 45.50 -38.63
C LYS A 268 29.04 45.90 -39.63
N THR A 269 28.80 46.97 -40.35
CA THR A 269 29.70 47.54 -41.38
C THR A 269 31.05 47.86 -40.70
N VAL A 270 32.10 47.10 -41.02
CA VAL A 270 33.47 47.39 -40.57
C VAL A 270 34.12 48.29 -41.63
N VAL A 271 34.30 49.52 -41.30
CA VAL A 271 35.06 50.49 -42.17
C VAL A 271 36.54 50.27 -41.85
N LEU A 272 37.27 49.71 -42.82
CA LEU A 272 38.72 49.60 -42.73
C LEU A 272 39.38 50.77 -43.33
N PRO A 273 40.34 51.48 -42.66
CA PRO A 273 41.09 52.55 -43.29
C PRO A 273 42.02 52.03 -44.37
N ALA A 274 42.03 52.63 -45.51
CA ALA A 274 42.98 52.32 -46.58
C ALA A 274 44.40 52.64 -46.06
N SER A 275 45.19 51.54 -45.84
CA SER A 275 46.50 51.66 -45.19
C SER A 275 47.57 52.30 -46.00
N THR A 276 48.27 53.24 -45.40
CA THR A 276 49.65 53.60 -45.72
C THR A 276 50.59 52.79 -44.81
N PRO A 277 51.81 52.47 -45.30
CA PRO A 277 52.80 51.69 -44.48
C PRO A 277 53.28 52.53 -43.30
N GLY A 278 52.77 52.22 -42.11
CA GLY A 278 53.04 52.88 -40.83
C GLY A 278 51.85 52.99 -39.88
N GLY A 279 50.65 52.64 -40.35
CA GLY A 279 49.43 52.93 -39.63
C GLY A 279 48.91 51.78 -38.74
N TYR A 280 49.74 50.74 -38.39
CA TYR A 280 49.26 49.60 -37.61
C TYR A 280 48.84 49.94 -36.17
N SER A 281 49.43 51.06 -35.59
CA SER A 281 49.00 51.50 -34.25
C SER A 281 47.61 52.14 -34.22
N GLU A 282 47.27 52.92 -35.31
CA GLU A 282 45.94 53.55 -35.43
C GLU A 282 44.83 52.51 -35.68
N VAL A 283 45.11 51.51 -36.48
CA VAL A 283 44.14 50.44 -36.74
C VAL A 283 43.84 49.64 -35.43
N PHE A 284 44.84 49.34 -34.60
CA PHE A 284 44.67 48.72 -33.29
C PHE A 284 43.84 49.58 -32.33
N ASP A 285 44.06 50.88 -32.30
CA ASP A 285 43.35 51.81 -31.43
C ASP A 285 41.87 51.97 -31.88
N GLN A 286 41.60 51.94 -33.18
CA GLN A 286 40.24 51.95 -33.75
C GLN A 286 39.49 50.56 -33.48
N MET A 287 40.19 49.42 -33.57
CA MET A 287 39.60 48.11 -33.24
C MET A 287 39.28 48.05 -31.77
N THR A 288 40.11 48.54 -30.87
CA THR A 288 39.85 48.56 -29.43
C THR A 288 38.64 49.44 -29.11
N LYS A 289 38.52 50.62 -29.75
CA LYS A 289 37.32 51.48 -29.61
C LYS A 289 36.05 50.84 -30.15
N ALA A 290 36.12 50.13 -31.28
CA ALA A 290 34.99 49.41 -31.85
C ALA A 290 34.54 48.23 -30.97
N MET A 291 35.48 47.48 -30.32
CA MET A 291 35.17 46.41 -29.36
C MET A 291 34.50 46.95 -28.11
N VAL A 292 34.97 48.07 -27.56
CA VAL A 292 34.36 48.70 -26.37
C VAL A 292 32.95 49.20 -26.68
N ALA A 293 32.72 49.78 -27.84
CA ALA A 293 31.41 50.23 -28.26
C ALA A 293 30.40 49.09 -28.51
N SER A 294 30.88 47.85 -28.81
CA SER A 294 30.02 46.68 -28.99
C SER A 294 29.63 45.97 -27.66
N GLN A 295 30.29 46.32 -26.55
CA GLN A 295 29.92 45.80 -25.20
C GLN A 295 28.91 46.68 -24.46
N GLU A 296 28.71 47.93 -24.93
CA GLU A 296 27.75 48.87 -24.32
C GLU A 296 26.35 48.90 -25.00
N SER A 297 26.09 48.07 -25.98
CA SER A 297 24.80 47.91 -26.63
C SER A 297 24.25 46.45 -26.49
#